data_3234a8a4b84392fbe23edbb99b9dbbc2
#
_entry.id   3234a8a4b84392fbe23edbb99b9dbbc2
#
_cell.length_a   1.000
_cell.length_b   1.000
_cell.length_c   1.000
_cell.angle_alpha   90.00
_cell.angle_beta   90.00
_cell.angle_gamma   90.00
#
_symmetry.space_group_name_H-M   'P 1'
#
loop_
_entity.id
_entity.type
_entity.pdbx_description
1 polymer ?
#
loop_
_entity_poly.entity_id
_entity_poly.type
_entity_poly.pdbx_seq_one_letter_code
_entity_poly.pdbx_strand_id
1 'polypeptide(L)'
;MSPILEAQALQKSFGAVTAAADINLSFERDSVVSLIGANGAGKTTFLNMVTGYLRPDAGRIRFDGADLVGRSPREITALGLSRSFQIPQLFQSLSVRGNLLVAEGIAHAERVEQATDALLEKFDLASYAARPAGLLPEGIRKLLDVAMALVSKPKLLLLDEPTSGVAADEKFGIMDLVMSALRGQGVTVLFVEHDMDIVSRYAGRVVAFYDGRVIADGAPAQVLDTAQVRRYVIGEAPHAAA
;
A
#
# COMPACT_ATOMS: atom_id res chain seq x y z
N MET A 1 -11.77 -18.67 -7.40
CA MET A 1 -11.40 -17.52 -8.29
C MET A 1 -9.86 -17.47 -8.33
N SER A 2 -9.24 -17.07 -9.44
CA SER A 2 -7.79 -16.93 -9.48
C SER A 2 -7.38 -15.67 -8.69
N PRO A 3 -6.25 -15.73 -7.93
CA PRO A 3 -5.75 -14.58 -7.20
C PRO A 3 -5.41 -13.42 -8.14
N ILE A 4 -5.48 -12.18 -7.61
CA ILE A 4 -5.14 -10.99 -8.39
C ILE A 4 -3.64 -10.79 -8.48
N LEU A 5 -2.91 -11.13 -7.40
CA LEU A 5 -1.45 -11.03 -7.34
C LEU A 5 -0.87 -12.33 -6.77
N GLU A 6 0.13 -12.86 -7.44
CA GLU A 6 0.87 -14.05 -7.05
C GLU A 6 2.37 -13.77 -7.06
N ALA A 7 3.04 -14.18 -6.04
CA ALA A 7 4.49 -14.19 -5.91
C ALA A 7 4.95 -15.62 -5.64
N GLN A 8 5.91 -16.13 -6.41
CA GLN A 8 6.37 -17.51 -6.30
C GLN A 8 7.90 -17.54 -6.22
N ALA A 9 8.41 -18.14 -5.14
CA ALA A 9 9.83 -18.34 -4.89
C ALA A 9 10.68 -17.07 -5.08
N LEU A 10 10.16 -15.89 -4.65
CA LEU A 10 10.87 -14.63 -4.83
C LEU A 10 12.11 -14.57 -3.97
N GLN A 11 13.21 -14.18 -4.62
CA GLN A 11 14.50 -13.97 -3.97
C GLN A 11 15.06 -12.61 -4.34
N LYS A 12 15.66 -11.93 -3.37
CA LYS A 12 16.41 -10.68 -3.58
C LYS A 12 17.48 -10.52 -2.52
N SER A 13 18.69 -10.28 -2.97
CA SER A 13 19.84 -9.99 -2.10
C SER A 13 20.53 -8.69 -2.51
N PHE A 14 21.07 -7.98 -1.54
CA PHE A 14 21.91 -6.81 -1.70
C PHE A 14 23.26 -7.07 -1.02
N GLY A 15 24.24 -7.53 -1.80
CA GLY A 15 25.49 -8.03 -1.26
C GLY A 15 25.28 -9.20 -0.31
N ALA A 16 25.66 -9.06 0.94
CA ALA A 16 25.51 -10.10 1.99
C ALA A 16 24.11 -10.11 2.63
N VAL A 17 23.25 -9.12 2.36
CA VAL A 17 21.92 -9.00 2.97
C VAL A 17 20.87 -9.64 2.08
N THR A 18 20.17 -10.66 2.56
CA THR A 18 19.03 -11.27 1.87
C THR A 18 17.75 -10.55 2.29
N ALA A 19 17.20 -9.74 1.40
CA ALA A 19 15.99 -8.94 1.65
C ALA A 19 14.69 -9.63 1.25
N ALA A 20 14.77 -10.70 0.45
CA ALA A 20 13.67 -11.62 0.16
C ALA A 20 14.24 -13.03 -0.01
N ALA A 21 13.75 -13.98 0.79
CA ALA A 21 14.22 -15.35 0.85
C ALA A 21 13.04 -16.33 0.68
N ASP A 22 12.82 -16.74 -0.57
CA ASP A 22 11.77 -17.69 -0.96
C ASP A 22 10.36 -17.21 -0.56
N ILE A 23 9.99 -15.97 -0.94
CA ILE A 23 8.66 -15.44 -0.66
C ILE A 23 7.65 -16.08 -1.61
N ASN A 24 6.65 -16.73 -1.02
CA ASN A 24 5.51 -17.33 -1.71
C ASN A 24 4.23 -16.75 -1.13
N LEU A 25 3.50 -15.94 -1.93
CA LEU A 25 2.27 -15.25 -1.51
C LEU A 25 1.27 -15.22 -2.65
N SER A 26 -0.01 -15.29 -2.31
CA SER A 26 -1.13 -15.04 -3.22
C SER A 26 -2.12 -14.10 -2.57
N PHE A 27 -2.71 -13.20 -3.33
CA PHE A 27 -3.67 -12.22 -2.85
C PHE A 27 -4.97 -12.33 -3.65
N GLU A 28 -6.05 -12.55 -2.92
CA GLU A 28 -7.37 -12.68 -3.54
C GLU A 28 -7.94 -11.31 -3.94
N ARG A 29 -8.85 -11.33 -4.93
CA ARG A 29 -9.54 -10.10 -5.35
C ARG A 29 -10.43 -9.58 -4.24
N ASP A 30 -10.65 -8.27 -4.24
CA ASP A 30 -11.54 -7.57 -3.30
C ASP A 30 -11.17 -7.76 -1.83
N SER A 31 -9.93 -8.19 -1.55
CA SER A 31 -9.42 -8.36 -0.20
C SER A 31 -8.67 -7.12 0.30
N VAL A 32 -8.65 -6.96 1.62
CA VAL A 32 -7.83 -5.95 2.31
C VAL A 32 -6.78 -6.69 3.13
N VAL A 33 -5.51 -6.56 2.74
CA VAL A 33 -4.39 -7.28 3.36
C VAL A 33 -3.38 -6.30 3.92
N SER A 34 -2.94 -6.51 5.15
CA SER A 34 -1.83 -5.76 5.75
C SER A 34 -0.53 -6.55 5.72
N LEU A 35 0.55 -5.89 5.34
CA LEU A 35 1.92 -6.40 5.48
C LEU A 35 2.55 -5.75 6.71
N ILE A 36 2.91 -6.56 7.70
CA ILE A 36 3.55 -6.10 8.94
C ILE A 36 4.98 -6.65 9.07
N GLY A 37 5.80 -6.01 9.88
CA GLY A 37 7.18 -6.43 10.14
C GLY A 37 8.05 -5.26 10.56
N ALA A 38 9.15 -5.53 11.23
CA ALA A 38 10.13 -4.51 11.61
C ALA A 38 10.75 -3.81 10.39
N ASN A 39 11.42 -2.69 10.63
CA ASN A 39 12.21 -2.03 9.59
C ASN A 39 13.30 -2.99 9.08
N GLY A 40 13.47 -3.03 7.75
CA GLY A 40 14.39 -4.00 7.13
C GLY A 40 13.87 -5.44 6.97
N ALA A 41 12.64 -5.76 7.42
CA ALA A 41 12.07 -7.11 7.30
C ALA A 41 11.82 -7.60 5.86
N GLY A 42 11.92 -6.72 4.84
CA GLY A 42 11.72 -7.08 3.43
C GLY A 42 10.41 -6.56 2.81
N LYS A 43 9.53 -5.90 3.57
CA LYS A 43 8.24 -5.38 3.07
C LYS A 43 8.39 -4.43 1.88
N THR A 44 9.19 -3.39 2.02
CA THR A 44 9.45 -2.41 0.95
C THR A 44 10.15 -3.05 -0.25
N THR A 45 11.05 -4.03 -0.01
CA THR A 45 11.67 -4.83 -1.07
C THR A 45 10.61 -5.59 -1.85
N PHE A 46 9.68 -6.26 -1.17
CA PHE A 46 8.55 -6.95 -1.81
C PHE A 46 7.68 -5.99 -2.62
N LEU A 47 7.26 -4.85 -2.04
CA LEU A 47 6.48 -3.84 -2.76
C LEU A 47 7.23 -3.30 -4.00
N ASN A 48 8.53 -3.04 -3.88
CA ASN A 48 9.34 -2.56 -5.00
C ASN A 48 9.46 -3.60 -6.13
N MET A 49 9.53 -4.90 -5.79
CA MET A 49 9.52 -5.97 -6.79
C MET A 49 8.17 -6.07 -7.51
N VAL A 50 7.07 -5.98 -6.76
CA VAL A 50 5.70 -6.04 -7.30
C VAL A 50 5.39 -4.84 -8.20
N THR A 51 5.97 -3.67 -7.90
CA THR A 51 5.74 -2.42 -8.65
C THR A 51 6.78 -2.14 -9.73
N GLY A 52 7.75 -3.07 -9.94
CA GLY A 52 8.74 -2.96 -11.01
C GLY A 52 9.89 -1.99 -10.75
N TYR A 53 9.95 -1.37 -9.54
CA TYR A 53 11.09 -0.55 -9.13
C TYR A 53 12.33 -1.39 -8.81
N LEU A 54 12.14 -2.69 -8.55
CA LEU A 54 13.21 -3.61 -8.24
C LEU A 54 12.98 -4.94 -8.98
N ARG A 55 14.00 -5.43 -9.65
CA ARG A 55 13.95 -6.75 -10.27
C ARG A 55 14.33 -7.83 -9.23
N PRO A 56 13.52 -8.88 -9.04
CA PRO A 56 13.93 -10.04 -8.23
C PRO A 56 15.13 -10.75 -8.87
N ASP A 57 15.95 -11.38 -8.03
CA ASP A 57 17.08 -12.20 -8.50
C ASP A 57 16.59 -13.58 -8.99
N ALA A 58 15.49 -14.09 -8.36
CA ALA A 58 14.80 -15.31 -8.78
C ALA A 58 13.31 -15.24 -8.42
N GLY A 59 12.55 -16.16 -8.99
CA GLY A 59 11.10 -16.28 -8.77
C GLY A 59 10.27 -15.57 -9.82
N ARG A 60 8.96 -15.56 -9.61
CA ARG A 60 7.96 -14.98 -10.53
C ARG A 60 6.96 -14.13 -9.79
N ILE A 61 6.45 -13.10 -10.47
CA ILE A 61 5.35 -12.26 -10.00
C ILE A 61 4.31 -12.20 -11.10
N ARG A 62 3.06 -12.55 -10.79
CA ARG A 62 1.93 -12.43 -11.70
C ARG A 62 0.89 -11.49 -11.13
N PHE A 63 0.37 -10.62 -11.95
CA PHE A 63 -0.73 -9.73 -11.63
C PHE A 63 -1.82 -9.86 -12.68
N ASP A 64 -3.03 -10.24 -12.27
CA ASP A 64 -4.18 -10.47 -13.15
C ASP A 64 -3.83 -11.40 -14.33
N GLY A 65 -3.03 -12.44 -14.07
CA GLY A 65 -2.54 -13.39 -15.06
C GLY A 65 -1.33 -12.95 -15.87
N ALA A 66 -0.95 -11.66 -15.84
CA ALA A 66 0.22 -11.13 -16.56
C ALA A 66 1.50 -11.26 -15.71
N ASP A 67 2.61 -11.66 -16.32
CA ASP A 67 3.93 -11.66 -15.67
C ASP A 67 4.43 -10.21 -15.51
N LEU A 68 4.91 -9.86 -14.31
CA LEU A 68 5.42 -8.53 -14.00
C LEU A 68 6.94 -8.41 -14.06
N VAL A 69 7.68 -9.53 -14.01
CA VAL A 69 9.15 -9.50 -13.94
C VAL A 69 9.74 -8.88 -15.21
N GLY A 70 10.48 -7.78 -15.02
CA GLY A 70 11.10 -7.04 -16.12
C GLY A 70 10.23 -5.96 -16.74
N ARG A 71 8.97 -5.78 -16.29
CA ARG A 71 8.15 -4.65 -16.69
C ARG A 71 8.54 -3.39 -15.92
N SER A 72 8.42 -2.25 -16.58
CA SER A 72 8.57 -0.94 -15.94
C SER A 72 7.38 -0.60 -15.03
N PRO A 73 7.56 0.29 -14.04
CA PRO A 73 6.45 0.76 -13.18
C PRO A 73 5.27 1.32 -13.98
N ARG A 74 5.53 2.02 -15.09
CA ARG A 74 4.50 2.56 -15.98
C ARG A 74 3.65 1.46 -16.62
N GLU A 75 4.28 0.39 -17.10
CA GLU A 75 3.57 -0.75 -17.69
C GLU A 75 2.73 -1.48 -16.63
N ILE A 76 3.25 -1.61 -15.41
CA ILE A 76 2.54 -2.25 -14.29
C ILE A 76 1.33 -1.41 -13.86
N THR A 77 1.48 -0.09 -13.78
CA THR A 77 0.36 0.82 -13.52
C THR A 77 -0.72 0.72 -14.61
N ALA A 78 -0.33 0.62 -15.88
CA ALA A 78 -1.26 0.43 -16.99
C ALA A 78 -2.04 -0.89 -16.92
N LEU A 79 -1.53 -1.92 -16.24
CA LEU A 79 -2.26 -3.17 -15.97
C LEU A 79 -3.31 -3.01 -14.85
N GLY A 80 -3.25 -1.92 -14.08
CA GLY A 80 -4.17 -1.62 -12.97
C GLY A 80 -3.60 -1.87 -11.58
N LEU A 81 -2.28 -1.84 -11.40
CA LEU A 81 -1.64 -1.87 -10.10
C LEU A 81 -1.06 -0.49 -9.78
N SER A 82 -1.63 0.18 -8.79
CA SER A 82 -1.18 1.51 -8.36
C SER A 82 -0.60 1.48 -6.95
N ARG A 83 0.25 2.46 -6.62
CA ARG A 83 0.87 2.60 -5.31
C ARG A 83 0.82 4.05 -4.85
N SER A 84 0.42 4.28 -3.59
CA SER A 84 0.78 5.48 -2.84
C SER A 84 2.11 5.24 -2.12
N PHE A 85 2.88 6.30 -1.90
CA PHE A 85 4.22 6.16 -1.34
C PHE A 85 4.26 6.62 0.12
N GLN A 86 5.21 6.09 0.89
CA GLN A 86 5.48 6.52 2.27
C GLN A 86 5.67 8.04 2.35
N ILE A 87 6.45 8.60 1.41
CA ILE A 87 6.56 10.04 1.21
C ILE A 87 5.69 10.41 0.00
N PRO A 88 4.59 11.17 0.19
CA PRO A 88 3.67 11.54 -0.88
C PRO A 88 4.37 12.19 -2.08
N GLN A 89 4.11 11.65 -3.26
CA GLN A 89 4.71 12.12 -4.51
C GLN A 89 3.82 13.21 -5.14
N LEU A 90 3.89 14.42 -4.57
CA LEU A 90 3.05 15.55 -4.94
C LEU A 90 3.82 16.64 -5.66
N PHE A 91 3.17 17.33 -6.59
CA PHE A 91 3.63 18.60 -7.13
C PHE A 91 3.41 19.70 -6.09
N GLN A 92 4.38 19.94 -5.23
CA GLN A 92 4.26 20.79 -4.04
C GLN A 92 3.85 22.23 -4.32
N SER A 93 4.23 22.78 -5.49
CA SER A 93 3.86 24.13 -5.94
C SER A 93 2.44 24.22 -6.53
N LEU A 94 1.85 23.10 -6.92
CA LEU A 94 0.47 23.07 -7.41
C LEU A 94 -0.50 22.97 -6.24
N SER A 95 -1.71 23.47 -6.46
CA SER A 95 -2.83 23.29 -5.54
C SER A 95 -3.24 21.81 -5.46
N VAL A 96 -4.04 21.43 -4.44
CA VAL A 96 -4.66 20.10 -4.34
C VAL A 96 -5.40 19.76 -5.63
N ARG A 97 -6.28 20.67 -6.09
CA ARG A 97 -6.99 20.53 -7.37
C ARG A 97 -6.01 20.37 -8.55
N GLY A 98 -4.94 21.16 -8.58
CA GLY A 98 -3.91 21.09 -9.62
C GLY A 98 -3.21 19.73 -9.69
N ASN A 99 -2.89 19.12 -8.55
CA ASN A 99 -2.33 17.77 -8.48
C ASN A 99 -3.29 16.71 -9.07
N LEU A 100 -4.56 16.76 -8.70
CA LEU A 100 -5.58 15.84 -9.22
C LEU A 100 -5.82 16.06 -10.73
N LEU A 101 -5.89 17.31 -11.20
CA LEU A 101 -6.01 17.61 -12.63
C LEU A 101 -4.87 17.05 -13.46
N VAL A 102 -3.62 17.14 -12.95
CA VAL A 102 -2.46 16.53 -13.63
C VAL A 102 -2.58 15.02 -13.67
N ALA A 103 -2.93 14.38 -12.55
CA ALA A 103 -3.11 12.94 -12.49
C ALA A 103 -4.22 12.45 -13.44
N GLU A 104 -5.39 13.10 -13.44
CA GLU A 104 -6.52 12.81 -14.33
C GLU A 104 -6.17 13.06 -15.80
N GLY A 105 -5.46 14.14 -16.11
CA GLY A 105 -5.03 14.46 -17.46
C GLY A 105 -4.04 13.45 -18.05
N ILE A 106 -3.25 12.80 -17.22
CA ILE A 106 -2.36 11.70 -17.62
C ILE A 106 -3.15 10.41 -17.87
N ALA A 107 -4.18 10.13 -17.05
CA ALA A 107 -4.95 8.90 -17.11
C ALA A 107 -6.13 8.97 -18.09
N HIS A 108 -6.86 10.09 -18.10
CA HIS A 108 -8.13 10.26 -18.80
C HIS A 108 -8.31 11.68 -19.31
N ALA A 109 -8.01 11.95 -20.58
CA ALA A 109 -8.10 13.31 -21.16
C ALA A 109 -9.52 13.89 -21.23
N GLU A 110 -10.56 13.04 -21.20
CA GLU A 110 -11.95 13.45 -21.24
C GLU A 110 -12.57 13.52 -19.84
N ARG A 111 -13.32 14.60 -19.53
CA ARG A 111 -14.02 14.80 -18.24
C ARG A 111 -13.13 14.97 -17.01
N VAL A 112 -11.91 15.48 -17.20
CA VAL A 112 -10.92 15.68 -16.12
C VAL A 112 -11.47 16.48 -14.94
N GLU A 113 -12.24 17.55 -15.19
CA GLU A 113 -12.77 18.42 -14.13
C GLU A 113 -13.81 17.72 -13.25
N GLN A 114 -14.77 17.00 -13.85
CA GLN A 114 -15.80 16.28 -13.09
C GLN A 114 -15.20 15.15 -12.25
N ALA A 115 -14.23 14.43 -12.79
CA ALA A 115 -13.52 13.37 -12.07
C ALA A 115 -12.72 13.96 -10.90
N THR A 116 -12.07 15.10 -11.10
CA THR A 116 -11.35 15.82 -10.06
C THR A 116 -12.28 16.27 -8.93
N ASP A 117 -13.45 16.85 -9.25
CA ASP A 117 -14.43 17.26 -8.24
C ASP A 117 -14.94 16.07 -7.43
N ALA A 118 -15.23 14.95 -8.07
CA ALA A 118 -15.65 13.72 -7.40
C ALA A 118 -14.58 13.18 -6.43
N LEU A 119 -13.29 13.28 -6.77
CA LEU A 119 -12.20 12.89 -5.89
C LEU A 119 -12.03 13.85 -4.72
N LEU A 120 -12.16 15.17 -4.96
CA LEU A 120 -12.12 16.19 -3.90
C LEU A 120 -13.21 15.94 -2.84
N GLU A 121 -14.43 15.64 -3.27
CA GLU A 121 -15.53 15.33 -2.36
C GLU A 121 -15.29 13.99 -1.63
N LYS A 122 -14.89 12.96 -2.37
CA LYS A 122 -14.70 11.60 -1.86
C LYS A 122 -13.66 11.49 -0.75
N PHE A 123 -12.60 12.31 -0.83
CA PHE A 123 -11.52 12.35 0.13
C PHE A 123 -11.60 13.53 1.12
N ASP A 124 -12.72 14.25 1.15
CA ASP A 124 -12.91 15.45 1.98
C ASP A 124 -11.81 16.52 1.77
N LEU A 125 -11.36 16.65 0.51
CA LEU A 125 -10.30 17.57 0.12
C LEU A 125 -10.84 18.90 -0.45
N ALA A 126 -12.15 19.07 -0.55
CA ALA A 126 -12.78 20.25 -1.19
C ALA A 126 -12.37 21.57 -0.52
N SER A 127 -12.28 21.61 0.81
CA SER A 127 -11.85 22.79 1.57
C SER A 127 -10.38 23.17 1.35
N TYR A 128 -9.57 22.23 0.86
CA TYR A 128 -8.15 22.41 0.56
C TYR A 128 -7.88 22.61 -0.93
N ALA A 129 -8.89 22.54 -1.80
CA ALA A 129 -8.74 22.47 -3.26
C ALA A 129 -7.81 23.52 -3.86
N ALA A 130 -7.86 24.77 -3.36
CA ALA A 130 -7.04 25.87 -3.83
C ALA A 130 -5.67 26.00 -3.12
N ARG A 131 -5.42 25.23 -2.05
CA ARG A 131 -4.17 25.32 -1.27
C ARG A 131 -3.03 24.60 -1.99
N PRO A 132 -1.81 25.18 -2.02
CA PRO A 132 -0.61 24.48 -2.49
C PRO A 132 -0.34 23.21 -1.67
N ALA A 133 -0.05 22.11 -2.35
CA ALA A 133 0.16 20.82 -1.69
C ALA A 133 1.32 20.82 -0.68
N GLY A 134 2.35 21.62 -0.93
CA GLY A 134 3.49 21.76 -0.01
C GLY A 134 3.16 22.43 1.33
N LEU A 135 2.00 23.10 1.46
CA LEU A 135 1.54 23.78 2.68
C LEU A 135 0.48 22.99 3.46
N LEU A 136 0.19 21.77 3.04
CA LEU A 136 -0.84 20.93 3.67
C LEU A 136 -0.29 20.20 4.90
N PRO A 137 -1.14 19.93 5.91
CA PRO A 137 -0.84 18.94 6.96
C PRO A 137 -0.53 17.56 6.37
N GLU A 138 0.28 16.77 7.09
CA GLU A 138 0.72 15.46 6.58
C GLU A 138 -0.44 14.53 6.22
N GLY A 139 -1.47 14.41 7.07
CA GLY A 139 -2.65 13.59 6.79
C GLY A 139 -3.36 13.98 5.49
N ILE A 140 -3.48 15.28 5.21
CA ILE A 140 -4.10 15.78 3.96
C ILE A 140 -3.23 15.47 2.76
N ARG A 141 -1.88 15.55 2.90
CA ARG A 141 -0.95 15.14 1.82
C ARG A 141 -1.07 13.66 1.51
N LYS A 142 -1.20 12.81 2.54
CA LYS A 142 -1.44 11.37 2.39
C LYS A 142 -2.75 11.07 1.66
N LEU A 143 -3.84 11.75 2.04
CA LEU A 143 -5.13 11.59 1.35
C LEU A 143 -5.04 12.01 -0.13
N LEU A 144 -4.34 13.10 -0.42
CA LEU A 144 -4.14 13.55 -1.80
C LEU A 144 -3.33 12.52 -2.63
N ASP A 145 -2.26 11.97 -2.07
CA ASP A 145 -1.44 10.93 -2.73
C ASP A 145 -2.27 9.67 -3.04
N VAL A 146 -3.09 9.22 -2.09
CA VAL A 146 -4.02 8.10 -2.29
C VAL A 146 -5.08 8.44 -3.35
N ALA A 147 -5.64 9.66 -3.32
CA ALA A 147 -6.61 10.09 -4.32
C ALA A 147 -6.01 10.09 -5.73
N MET A 148 -4.76 10.58 -5.89
CA MET A 148 -4.03 10.53 -7.17
C MET A 148 -3.76 9.08 -7.62
N ALA A 149 -3.44 8.17 -6.71
CA ALA A 149 -3.24 6.76 -7.05
C ALA A 149 -4.54 6.07 -7.54
N LEU A 150 -5.71 6.56 -7.10
CA LEU A 150 -7.03 6.05 -7.53
C LEU A 150 -7.50 6.57 -8.89
N VAL A 151 -6.90 7.63 -9.40
CA VAL A 151 -7.25 8.19 -10.72
C VAL A 151 -7.20 7.14 -11.82
N SER A 152 -6.21 6.25 -11.79
CA SER A 152 -6.04 5.17 -12.78
C SER A 152 -7.07 4.04 -12.65
N LYS A 153 -8.01 4.12 -11.70
CA LYS A 153 -9.00 3.06 -11.38
C LYS A 153 -8.34 1.70 -11.20
N PRO A 154 -7.44 1.57 -10.24
CA PRO A 154 -6.65 0.36 -10.09
C PRO A 154 -7.49 -0.84 -9.68
N LYS A 155 -7.07 -2.04 -10.10
CA LYS A 155 -7.58 -3.32 -9.60
C LYS A 155 -6.95 -3.70 -8.25
N LEU A 156 -5.71 -3.22 -8.03
CA LEU A 156 -4.97 -3.38 -6.78
C LEU A 156 -4.27 -2.08 -6.42
N LEU A 157 -4.48 -1.62 -5.19
CA LEU A 157 -3.86 -0.44 -4.61
C LEU A 157 -2.91 -0.83 -3.49
N LEU A 158 -1.66 -0.42 -3.61
CA LEU A 158 -0.65 -0.56 -2.58
C LEU A 158 -0.56 0.75 -1.80
N LEU A 159 -0.72 0.68 -0.47
CA LEU A 159 -0.59 1.81 0.44
C LEU A 159 0.65 1.58 1.33
N ASP A 160 1.65 2.43 1.19
CA ASP A 160 2.91 2.31 1.93
C ASP A 160 2.89 3.28 3.12
N GLU A 161 2.59 2.77 4.31
CA GLU A 161 2.47 3.51 5.57
C GLU A 161 1.52 4.73 5.46
N PRO A 162 0.23 4.52 5.13
CA PRO A 162 -0.72 5.61 4.89
C PRO A 162 -0.96 6.50 6.11
N THR A 163 -0.67 6.04 7.34
CA THR A 163 -0.84 6.83 8.56
C THR A 163 0.48 7.31 9.19
N SER A 164 1.62 7.03 8.55
CA SER A 164 2.93 7.49 9.04
C SER A 164 3.02 9.02 9.07
N GLY A 165 3.51 9.58 10.17
CA GLY A 165 3.61 11.03 10.34
C GLY A 165 2.30 11.76 10.66
N VAL A 166 1.17 11.03 10.72
CA VAL A 166 -0.14 11.57 11.11
C VAL A 166 -0.28 11.53 12.63
N ALA A 167 -0.94 12.53 13.22
CA ALA A 167 -1.22 12.57 14.64
C ALA A 167 -2.08 11.35 15.07
N ALA A 168 -1.86 10.83 16.28
CA ALA A 168 -2.45 9.57 16.72
C ALA A 168 -3.98 9.56 16.70
N ASP A 169 -4.61 10.71 17.02
CA ASP A 169 -6.06 10.91 17.00
C ASP A 169 -6.65 11.05 15.59
N GLU A 170 -5.84 11.39 14.57
CA GLU A 170 -6.27 11.56 13.19
C GLU A 170 -6.12 10.28 12.33
N LYS A 171 -5.26 9.32 12.72
CA LYS A 171 -4.94 8.12 11.94
C LYS A 171 -6.16 7.33 11.50
N PHE A 172 -7.10 7.10 12.43
CA PHE A 172 -8.33 6.36 12.13
C PHE A 172 -9.21 7.11 11.14
N GLY A 173 -9.31 8.44 11.28
CA GLY A 173 -10.05 9.29 10.33
C GLY A 173 -9.50 9.21 8.91
N ILE A 174 -8.18 9.24 8.76
CA ILE A 174 -7.52 9.06 7.46
C ILE A 174 -7.84 7.69 6.86
N MET A 175 -7.69 6.62 7.64
CA MET A 175 -8.00 5.27 7.15
C MET A 175 -9.48 5.07 6.86
N ASP A 176 -10.38 5.64 7.67
CA ASP A 176 -11.83 5.57 7.41
C ASP A 176 -12.18 6.25 6.08
N LEU A 177 -11.60 7.41 5.77
CA LEU A 177 -11.78 8.09 4.47
C LEU A 177 -11.24 7.23 3.32
N VAL A 178 -10.02 6.70 3.43
CA VAL A 178 -9.41 5.83 2.42
C VAL A 178 -10.28 4.60 2.16
N MET A 179 -10.66 3.87 3.22
CA MET A 179 -11.46 2.65 3.08
C MET A 179 -12.88 2.92 2.58
N SER A 180 -13.48 4.04 2.99
CA SER A 180 -14.79 4.48 2.46
C SER A 180 -14.69 4.80 0.97
N ALA A 181 -13.61 5.47 0.54
CA ALA A 181 -13.36 5.79 -0.85
C ALA A 181 -13.18 4.54 -1.74
N LEU A 182 -12.71 3.42 -1.19
CA LEU A 182 -12.48 2.16 -1.90
C LEU A 182 -13.69 1.22 -1.87
N ARG A 183 -14.62 1.44 -0.95
CA ARG A 183 -15.78 0.54 -0.75
C ARG A 183 -16.61 0.42 -2.02
N GLY A 184 -16.92 -0.83 -2.40
CA GLY A 184 -17.77 -1.15 -3.56
C GLY A 184 -17.14 -0.91 -4.92
N GLN A 185 -15.83 -0.62 -5.00
CA GLN A 185 -15.13 -0.40 -6.26
C GLN A 185 -14.44 -1.65 -6.82
N GLY A 186 -14.45 -2.77 -6.10
CA GLY A 186 -13.75 -3.99 -6.52
C GLY A 186 -12.22 -3.83 -6.52
N VAL A 187 -11.68 -2.97 -5.66
CA VAL A 187 -10.24 -2.72 -5.53
C VAL A 187 -9.68 -3.59 -4.42
N THR A 188 -8.71 -4.42 -4.75
CA THR A 188 -7.89 -5.12 -3.75
C THR A 188 -6.91 -4.14 -3.11
N VAL A 189 -6.76 -4.18 -1.79
CA VAL A 189 -5.89 -3.27 -1.04
C VAL A 189 -4.78 -4.07 -0.34
N LEU A 190 -3.54 -3.69 -0.60
CA LEU A 190 -2.39 -4.09 0.20
C LEU A 190 -1.85 -2.85 0.91
N PHE A 191 -1.76 -2.88 2.23
CA PHE A 191 -1.17 -1.78 2.97
C PHE A 191 -0.08 -2.24 3.94
N VAL A 192 0.95 -1.44 4.07
CA VAL A 192 2.01 -1.61 5.08
C VAL A 192 1.70 -0.68 6.23
N GLU A 193 1.70 -1.20 7.44
CA GLU A 193 1.51 -0.42 8.66
C GLU A 193 2.30 -0.97 9.82
N HIS A 194 2.60 -0.08 10.78
CA HIS A 194 3.28 -0.40 12.02
C HIS A 194 2.38 -0.26 13.25
N ASP A 195 1.20 0.36 13.08
CA ASP A 195 0.19 0.53 14.11
C ASP A 195 -0.75 -0.68 14.08
N MET A 196 -0.66 -1.52 15.12
CA MET A 196 -1.42 -2.78 15.16
C MET A 196 -2.91 -2.55 15.37
N ASP A 197 -3.34 -1.41 15.89
CA ASP A 197 -4.76 -1.07 16.01
C ASP A 197 -5.34 -0.76 14.63
N ILE A 198 -4.60 -0.05 13.79
CA ILE A 198 -4.96 0.17 12.38
C ILE A 198 -5.02 -1.17 11.63
N VAL A 199 -4.01 -2.02 11.81
CA VAL A 199 -3.97 -3.35 11.19
C VAL A 199 -5.18 -4.18 11.61
N SER A 200 -5.46 -4.26 12.90
CA SER A 200 -6.58 -5.06 13.46
C SER A 200 -7.94 -4.57 12.98
N ARG A 201 -8.11 -3.26 12.80
CA ARG A 201 -9.39 -2.65 12.43
C ARG A 201 -9.70 -2.80 10.93
N TYR A 202 -8.69 -2.68 10.07
CA TYR A 202 -8.94 -2.57 8.62
C TYR A 202 -8.53 -3.79 7.80
N ALA A 203 -7.60 -4.63 8.28
CA ALA A 203 -7.16 -5.80 7.54
C ALA A 203 -8.12 -6.99 7.71
N GLY A 204 -8.47 -7.64 6.61
CA GLY A 204 -9.10 -8.96 6.64
C GLY A 204 -8.07 -10.11 6.74
N ARG A 205 -6.82 -9.83 6.33
CA ARG A 205 -5.69 -10.76 6.38
C ARG A 205 -4.41 -9.99 6.69
N VAL A 206 -3.52 -10.62 7.43
CA VAL A 206 -2.21 -10.07 7.80
C VAL A 206 -1.11 -11.02 7.35
N VAL A 207 -0.07 -10.48 6.72
CA VAL A 207 1.15 -11.18 6.36
C VAL A 207 2.30 -10.56 7.12
N ALA A 208 2.96 -11.34 7.98
CA ALA A 208 4.06 -10.87 8.81
C ALA A 208 5.41 -11.24 8.19
N PHE A 209 6.25 -10.22 8.01
CA PHE A 209 7.61 -10.35 7.48
C PHE A 209 8.64 -10.24 8.59
N TYR A 210 9.67 -11.08 8.50
CA TYR A 210 10.86 -11.00 9.32
C TYR A 210 12.05 -11.57 8.55
N ASP A 211 13.18 -10.87 8.54
CA ASP A 211 14.45 -11.28 7.91
C ASP A 211 14.27 -11.79 6.46
N GLY A 212 13.53 -11.02 5.66
CA GLY A 212 13.26 -11.35 4.25
C GLY A 212 12.32 -12.53 4.03
N ARG A 213 11.65 -13.04 5.06
CA ARG A 213 10.74 -14.20 5.01
C ARG A 213 9.34 -13.83 5.50
N VAL A 214 8.36 -14.61 5.06
CA VAL A 214 7.02 -14.61 5.65
C VAL A 214 7.05 -15.58 6.84
N ILE A 215 6.74 -15.05 8.03
CA ILE A 215 6.75 -15.85 9.29
C ILE A 215 5.35 -16.20 9.79
N ALA A 216 4.33 -15.46 9.35
CA ALA A 216 2.93 -15.75 9.64
C ALA A 216 2.03 -15.14 8.55
N ASP A 217 0.89 -15.78 8.28
CA ASP A 217 -0.09 -15.39 7.26
C ASP A 217 -1.47 -15.91 7.67
N GLY A 218 -2.45 -15.05 7.80
CA GLY A 218 -3.80 -15.43 8.22
C GLY A 218 -4.65 -14.26 8.72
N ALA A 219 -5.70 -14.58 9.47
CA ALA A 219 -6.57 -13.57 10.07
C ALA A 219 -5.80 -12.72 11.11
N PRO A 220 -6.11 -11.40 11.24
CA PRO A 220 -5.37 -10.49 12.12
C PRO A 220 -5.18 -11.01 13.54
N ALA A 221 -6.26 -11.45 14.19
CA ALA A 221 -6.20 -11.96 15.57
C ALA A 221 -5.27 -13.16 15.71
N GLN A 222 -5.23 -14.05 14.71
CA GLN A 222 -4.37 -15.25 14.74
C GLN A 222 -2.91 -14.88 14.53
N VAL A 223 -2.61 -14.01 13.55
CA VAL A 223 -1.24 -13.61 13.21
C VAL A 223 -0.62 -12.79 14.35
N LEU A 224 -1.35 -11.80 14.88
CA LEU A 224 -0.85 -10.92 15.93
C LEU A 224 -0.62 -11.64 17.26
N ASP A 225 -1.30 -12.78 17.49
CA ASP A 225 -1.13 -13.60 18.72
C ASP A 225 0.01 -14.63 18.60
N THR A 226 0.59 -14.83 17.41
CA THR A 226 1.69 -15.78 17.27
C THR A 226 2.95 -15.34 18.03
N ALA A 227 3.60 -16.27 18.74
CA ALA A 227 4.79 -15.97 19.53
C ALA A 227 5.93 -15.33 18.71
N GLN A 228 6.08 -15.72 17.45
CA GLN A 228 7.08 -15.15 16.55
C GLN A 228 6.75 -13.70 16.18
N VAL A 229 5.48 -13.38 15.87
CA VAL A 229 5.05 -12.02 15.53
C VAL A 229 5.17 -11.11 16.75
N ARG A 230 4.71 -11.54 17.92
CA ARG A 230 4.86 -10.79 19.18
C ARG A 230 6.32 -10.46 19.45
N ARG A 231 7.21 -11.45 19.33
CA ARG A 231 8.64 -11.29 19.60
C ARG A 231 9.37 -10.41 18.56
N TYR A 232 9.15 -10.67 17.27
CA TYR A 232 10.00 -10.11 16.20
C TYR A 232 9.39 -8.90 15.48
N VAL A 233 8.07 -8.72 15.57
CA VAL A 233 7.36 -7.66 14.88
C VAL A 233 6.82 -6.62 15.85
N ILE A 234 6.14 -7.06 16.93
CA ILE A 234 5.52 -6.17 17.91
C ILE A 234 6.54 -5.72 18.97
N GLY A 235 7.58 -6.55 19.23
CA GLY A 235 8.63 -6.22 20.21
C GLY A 235 8.24 -6.55 21.65
N GLU A 236 7.25 -7.40 21.89
CA GLU A 236 6.92 -7.90 23.21
C GLU A 236 7.98 -8.88 23.70
N ALA A 237 8.55 -8.63 24.88
CA ALA A 237 9.41 -9.58 25.55
C ALA A 237 8.62 -10.88 25.84
N PRO A 238 9.24 -12.08 25.72
CA PRO A 238 8.56 -13.30 26.10
C PRO A 238 8.14 -13.19 27.57
N HIS A 239 6.84 -13.34 27.84
CA HIS A 239 6.38 -13.51 29.21
C HIS A 239 7.14 -14.68 29.79
N ALA A 240 7.99 -14.43 30.80
CA ALA A 240 8.58 -15.51 31.60
C ALA A 240 7.36 -16.26 32.18
N ALA A 241 7.23 -17.53 31.75
CA ALA A 241 6.25 -18.41 32.34
C ALA A 241 6.55 -18.48 33.83
N ALA A 242 5.59 -18.05 34.65
CA ALA A 242 5.63 -18.16 36.11
C ALA A 242 5.42 -19.61 36.52
#